data_85bdfe02722ab5a9315e4ebf4c6e74fd
#
_entry.id   85bdfe02722ab5a9315e4ebf4c6e74fd
#
_cell.length_a   1.000
_cell.length_b   1.000
_cell.length_c   1.000
_cell.angle_alpha   90.00
_cell.angle_beta   90.00
_cell.angle_gamma   90.00
#
_symmetry.space_group_name_H-M   'P 1'
#
loop_
_entity.id
_entity.type
_entity.pdbx_description
1 polymer ?
#
loop_
_entity_poly.entity_id
_entity_poly.type
_entity_poly.pdbx_seq_one_letter_code
_entity_poly.pdbx_strand_id
1 'polypeptide(L)' 'MAEVLGEMAGVVARITVQVGDQVSAGQELLVVESMKMEIPLLAPIGGTVQEVRVAVGAFVQAGDVLAVVEP' A
#
# COMPACT_ATOMS: atom_id res chain seq x y z
N MET A 1 -15.10 -3.18 0.54
CA MET A 1 -13.79 -2.56 0.67
C MET A 1 -12.69 -3.52 0.24
N ALA A 2 -11.60 -2.99 -0.23
CA ALA A 2 -10.49 -3.81 -0.67
C ALA A 2 -9.26 -3.52 0.20
N GLU A 3 -8.67 -4.57 0.73
CA GLU A 3 -7.46 -4.48 1.53
C GLU A 3 -6.24 -4.62 0.62
N VAL A 4 -5.25 -3.78 0.85
CA VAL A 4 -3.97 -3.85 0.14
C VAL A 4 -3.00 -4.56 1.06
N LEU A 5 -2.59 -5.76 0.66
CA LEU A 5 -1.81 -6.65 1.52
C LEU A 5 -0.33 -6.60 1.14
N GLY A 6 0.53 -6.71 2.15
CA GLY A 6 1.94 -6.93 1.91
C GLY A 6 2.16 -8.28 1.22
N GLU A 7 3.09 -8.31 0.28
CA GLU A 7 3.40 -9.52 -0.47
C GLU A 7 4.61 -10.26 0.09
N MET A 8 5.50 -9.54 0.75
CA MET A 8 6.69 -10.12 1.38
C MET A 8 7.21 -9.18 2.47
N ALA A 9 8.11 -9.69 3.30
CA ALA A 9 8.71 -8.90 4.35
C ALA A 9 9.59 -7.79 3.76
N GLY A 10 9.50 -6.60 4.33
CA GLY A 10 10.30 -5.48 3.88
C GLY A 10 10.01 -4.23 4.71
N VAL A 11 10.50 -3.10 4.22
CA VAL A 11 10.36 -1.80 4.88
C VAL A 11 9.64 -0.85 3.92
N VAL A 12 8.68 -0.10 4.44
CA VAL A 12 7.96 0.89 3.64
C VAL A 12 8.94 1.99 3.22
N ALA A 13 9.20 2.09 1.91
CA ALA A 13 10.15 3.04 1.37
C ALA A 13 9.51 4.41 1.10
N ARG A 14 8.27 4.40 0.60
CA ARG A 14 7.50 5.64 0.40
C ARG A 14 6.01 5.33 0.31
N ILE A 15 5.21 6.35 0.60
CA ILE A 15 3.76 6.29 0.49
C ILE A 15 3.35 7.42 -0.45
N THR A 16 2.64 7.09 -1.52
CA THR A 16 2.32 8.04 -2.59
C THR A 16 0.89 8.54 -2.56
N VAL A 17 0.10 8.10 -1.57
CA VAL A 17 -1.30 8.52 -1.41
C VAL A 17 -1.58 8.90 0.04
N GLN A 18 -2.69 9.58 0.26
CA GLN A 18 -3.20 9.93 1.57
C GLN A 18 -4.64 9.45 1.70
N VAL A 19 -5.12 9.31 2.94
CA VAL A 19 -6.53 9.06 3.20
C VAL A 19 -7.37 10.16 2.54
N GLY A 20 -8.39 9.74 1.82
CA GLY A 20 -9.25 10.64 1.07
C GLY A 20 -8.91 10.76 -0.41
N ASP A 21 -7.74 10.31 -0.83
CA ASP A 21 -7.36 10.39 -2.25
C ASP A 21 -8.21 9.44 -3.09
N GLN A 22 -8.56 9.90 -4.30
CA GLN A 22 -9.18 9.06 -5.31
C GLN A 22 -8.09 8.32 -6.06
N VAL A 23 -8.26 7.01 -6.23
CA VAL A 23 -7.29 6.18 -6.92
C VAL A 23 -7.97 5.33 -7.98
N SER A 24 -7.22 4.95 -8.99
CA SER A 24 -7.65 4.01 -10.02
C SER A 24 -7.10 2.62 -9.73
N ALA A 25 -7.79 1.58 -10.17
CA ALA A 25 -7.25 0.22 -10.08
C ALA A 25 -5.90 0.16 -10.79
N GLY A 26 -4.91 -0.43 -10.14
CA GLY A 26 -3.54 -0.51 -10.67
C GLY A 26 -2.66 0.68 -10.34
N GLN A 27 -3.18 1.71 -9.70
CA GLN A 27 -2.38 2.86 -9.30
C GLN A 27 -1.50 2.50 -8.11
N GLU A 28 -0.25 2.98 -8.12
CA GLU A 28 0.68 2.77 -7.01
C GLU A 28 0.20 3.52 -5.77
N LEU A 29 0.17 2.85 -4.64
CA LEU A 29 -0.23 3.42 -3.36
C LEU A 29 0.96 3.63 -2.44
N LEU A 30 1.85 2.68 -2.40
CA LEU A 30 3.06 2.75 -1.60
C LEU A 30 4.09 1.78 -2.17
N VAL A 31 5.34 1.92 -1.72
CA VAL A 31 6.43 1.07 -2.17
C VAL A 31 7.11 0.47 -0.95
N VAL A 32 7.33 -0.85 -1.01
CA VAL A 32 8.05 -1.60 0.01
C VAL A 32 9.40 -1.99 -0.57
N GLU A 33 10.47 -1.73 0.17
CA GLU A 33 11.80 -2.21 -0.20
C GLU A 33 12.04 -3.56 0.48
N SER A 34 12.38 -4.56 -0.33
CA SER A 34 12.69 -5.89 0.16
C SER A 34 13.84 -6.44 -0.67
N MET A 35 14.89 -6.92 0.01
CA MET A 35 16.06 -7.51 -0.66
C MET A 35 16.66 -6.57 -1.72
N LYS A 36 16.74 -5.28 -1.39
CA LYS A 36 17.26 -4.21 -2.27
C LYS A 36 16.44 -3.99 -3.53
N MET A 37 15.20 -4.48 -3.54
CA MET A 37 14.26 -4.25 -4.65
C MET A 37 13.11 -3.41 -4.14
N GLU A 38 12.62 -2.51 -4.98
CA GLU A 38 11.42 -1.74 -4.69
C GLU A 38 10.21 -2.46 -5.28
N ILE A 39 9.23 -2.72 -4.41
CA ILE A 39 8.03 -3.46 -4.79
C ILE A 39 6.85 -2.52 -4.62
N PRO A 40 6.22 -2.06 -5.72
CA PRO A 40 5.05 -1.20 -5.60
C PRO A 40 3.84 -2.03 -5.20
N LEU A 41 3.02 -1.48 -4.31
CA LEU A 41 1.73 -2.06 -3.97
C LEU A 41 0.67 -1.22 -4.64
N LEU A 42 -0.20 -1.90 -5.40
CA LEU A 42 -1.14 -1.26 -6.30
C LEU A 42 -2.55 -1.34 -5.76
N ALA A 43 -3.38 -0.36 -6.11
CA ALA A 43 -4.79 -0.38 -5.76
C ALA A 43 -5.46 -1.57 -6.45
N PRO A 44 -6.12 -2.47 -5.70
CA PRO A 44 -6.81 -3.61 -6.31
C PRO A 44 -8.10 -3.21 -7.01
N ILE A 45 -8.69 -2.09 -6.60
CA ILE A 45 -9.89 -1.52 -7.21
C ILE A 45 -9.75 0.00 -7.28
N GLY A 46 -10.54 0.63 -8.13
CA GLY A 46 -10.69 2.08 -8.10
C GLY A 46 -11.57 2.49 -6.93
N GLY A 47 -11.31 3.65 -6.37
CA GLY A 47 -12.09 4.16 -5.26
C GLY A 47 -11.36 5.21 -4.46
N THR A 48 -11.69 5.29 -3.18
CA THR A 48 -11.13 6.26 -2.25
C THR A 48 -10.26 5.55 -1.21
N VAL A 49 -9.07 6.08 -0.95
CA VAL A 49 -8.21 5.56 0.11
C VAL A 49 -8.85 5.84 1.45
N GLN A 50 -9.27 4.80 2.15
CA GLN A 50 -9.95 4.92 3.43
C GLN A 50 -8.99 4.85 4.61
N GLU A 51 -7.97 4.02 4.52
CA GLU A 51 -6.98 3.87 5.57
C GLU A 51 -5.60 3.67 4.96
N VAL A 52 -4.60 4.22 5.64
CA VAL A 52 -3.19 3.87 5.41
C VAL A 52 -2.67 3.47 6.79
N ARG A 53 -2.37 2.18 6.95
CA ARG A 53 -2.06 1.59 8.27
C ARG A 53 -0.58 1.54 8.58
N VAL A 54 0.26 2.08 7.72
CA VAL A 54 1.71 2.04 7.87
C VAL A 54 2.31 3.41 7.65
N ALA A 55 3.54 3.59 8.08
CA ALA A 55 4.31 4.81 7.86
C ALA A 55 5.62 4.46 7.17
N VAL A 56 6.23 5.44 6.52
CA VAL A 56 7.55 5.28 5.92
C VAL A 56 8.54 4.83 7.00
N GLY A 57 9.32 3.80 6.69
CA GLY A 57 10.26 3.20 7.62
C GLY A 57 9.71 2.04 8.43
N ALA A 58 8.40 1.78 8.37
CA ALA A 58 7.80 0.67 9.09
C ALA A 58 8.19 -0.67 8.47
N PHE A 59 8.42 -1.67 9.31
CA PHE A 59 8.63 -3.03 8.87
C PHE A 59 7.28 -3.71 8.65
N VAL A 60 7.13 -4.40 7.54
CA VAL A 60 5.89 -5.11 7.17
C VAL A 60 6.20 -6.53 6.76
N GLN A 61 5.18 -7.39 6.82
CA GLN A 61 5.29 -8.79 6.46
C GLN A 61 4.20 -9.16 5.47
N ALA A 62 4.38 -10.29 4.79
CA ALA A 62 3.35 -10.83 3.90
C ALA A 62 2.05 -11.04 4.68
N GLY A 63 0.95 -10.61 4.10
CA GLY A 63 -0.36 -10.72 4.72
C GLY A 63 -0.80 -9.55 5.59
N ASP A 64 0.13 -8.64 5.94
CA ASP A 64 -0.24 -7.45 6.69
C ASP A 64 -1.14 -6.55 5.81
N VAL A 65 -2.16 -5.97 6.41
CA VAL A 65 -3.00 -4.98 5.73
C VAL A 65 -2.30 -3.63 5.82
N LEU A 66 -1.92 -3.07 4.67
CA LEU A 66 -1.15 -1.84 4.62
C LEU A 66 -2.03 -0.63 4.31
N ALA A 67 -3.10 -0.83 3.56
CA ALA A 67 -4.05 0.22 3.21
C ALA A 67 -5.40 -0.40 2.89
N VAL A 68 -6.43 0.43 2.87
CA VAL A 68 -7.80 0.01 2.53
C VAL A 68 -8.36 1.00 1.53
N VAL A 69 -8.94 0.50 0.44
CA VAL A 69 -9.59 1.29 -0.61
C VAL A 69 -11.08 0.96 -0.62
N GLU A 70 -11.91 1.99 -0.58
CA GLU A 70 -13.38 1.87 -0.70
C GLU A 70 -13.81 2.25 -2.10
N PRO A 71 -14.72 1.46 -2.72
CA PRO A 71 -15.20 1.79 -4.05
C PRO A 71 -15.99 3.10 -4.10
#